data_3275dc3b85daae943fee583c33a38aaf
#
_entry.id   3275dc3b85daae943fee583c33a38aaf
#
_cell.length_a   1.000
_cell.length_b   1.000
_cell.length_c   1.000
_cell.angle_alpha   90.00
_cell.angle_beta   90.00
_cell.angle_gamma   90.00
#
_symmetry.space_group_name_H-M   'P 1'
#
loop_
_entity.id
_entity.type
_entity.pdbx_description
1 polymer ?
#
loop_
_entity_poly.entity_id
_entity_poly.type
_entity_poly.pdbx_seq_one_letter_code
_entity_poly.pdbx_strand_id
1 'polypeptide(L)'
;MIREILDTLKNRLEEYLTAYFNSPEGYVQIGGIPVGSDNAPNKLSLSVVNLERETAMGIGSAYRMDKSQEFVERLPAWYLNMDVLFASVFDEKRYVEGLDVLSKVIYFLQQYSVLDLPDGTHYTIEMVTLNMQELTNLWSMSGGRYYPSVLCRVRMLAFESDVIQSTARSVKVPGVEMNS
;
A
#
# COMPACT_ATOMS: atom_id res chain seq x y z
N MET A 1 5.57 -0.37 8.47
CA MET A 1 4.97 0.32 7.30
C MET A 1 4.14 -0.61 6.41
N ILE A 2 4.67 -1.52 5.54
CA ILE A 2 3.83 -2.37 4.65
C ILE A 2 2.76 -3.14 5.43
N ARG A 3 3.16 -3.85 6.49
CA ARG A 3 2.24 -4.58 7.36
C ARG A 3 1.19 -3.66 7.99
N GLU A 4 1.59 -2.52 8.48
CA GLU A 4 0.71 -1.54 9.11
C GLU A 4 -0.37 -1.01 8.16
N ILE A 5 0.00 -0.75 6.89
CA ILE A 5 -0.96 -0.37 5.83
C ILE A 5 -1.98 -1.49 5.63
N LEU A 6 -1.53 -2.75 5.52
CA LEU A 6 -2.43 -3.88 5.33
C LEU A 6 -3.32 -4.12 6.56
N ASP A 7 -2.78 -4.03 7.76
CA ASP A 7 -3.54 -4.17 9.01
C ASP A 7 -4.61 -3.06 9.12
N THR A 8 -4.27 -1.82 8.76
CA THR A 8 -5.22 -0.69 8.74
C THR A 8 -6.31 -0.89 7.70
N LEU A 9 -5.95 -1.30 6.48
CA LEU A 9 -6.92 -1.65 5.43
C LEU A 9 -7.85 -2.77 5.87
N LYS A 10 -7.28 -3.85 6.41
CA LYS A 10 -8.05 -4.98 6.91
C LYS A 10 -9.05 -4.54 7.98
N ASN A 11 -8.59 -3.80 9.00
CA ASN A 11 -9.44 -3.41 10.12
C ASN A 11 -10.59 -2.50 9.68
N ARG A 12 -10.31 -1.50 8.83
CA ARG A 12 -11.35 -0.61 8.28
C ARG A 12 -12.35 -1.35 7.40
N LEU A 13 -11.88 -2.26 6.54
CA LEU A 13 -12.75 -3.10 5.71
C LEU A 13 -13.58 -4.06 6.56
N GLU A 14 -12.99 -4.68 7.57
CA GLU A 14 -13.68 -5.58 8.48
C GLU A 14 -14.82 -4.85 9.20
N GLU A 15 -14.54 -3.66 9.74
CA GLU A 15 -15.53 -2.82 10.39
C GLU A 15 -16.68 -2.44 9.42
N TYR A 16 -16.34 -2.02 8.21
CA TYR A 16 -17.32 -1.64 7.18
C TYR A 16 -18.20 -2.83 6.75
N LEU A 17 -17.61 -3.99 6.49
CA LEU A 17 -18.33 -5.19 6.05
C LEU A 17 -19.17 -5.78 7.17
N THR A 18 -18.66 -5.81 8.40
CA THR A 18 -19.39 -6.29 9.59
C THR A 18 -20.61 -5.41 9.86
N ALA A 19 -20.49 -4.09 9.75
CA ALA A 19 -21.61 -3.18 9.89
C ALA A 19 -22.69 -3.41 8.82
N TYR A 20 -22.30 -3.85 7.63
CA TYR A 20 -23.23 -4.08 6.52
C TYR A 20 -23.92 -5.45 6.58
N PHE A 21 -23.15 -6.52 6.81
CA PHE A 21 -23.64 -7.91 6.75
C PHE A 21 -24.01 -8.51 8.11
N ASN A 22 -23.64 -7.85 9.20
CA ASN A 22 -23.92 -8.26 10.59
C ASN A 22 -23.49 -9.72 10.89
N SER A 23 -22.31 -10.13 10.39
CA SER A 23 -21.76 -11.48 10.63
C SER A 23 -20.63 -11.47 11.66
N PRO A 24 -20.63 -12.41 12.61
CA PRO A 24 -19.60 -12.48 13.64
C PRO A 24 -18.29 -13.15 13.18
N GLU A 25 -18.25 -13.78 11.99
CA GLU A 25 -17.12 -14.63 11.57
C GLU A 25 -15.93 -13.87 10.97
N GLY A 26 -16.08 -12.55 10.73
CA GLY A 26 -15.09 -11.75 10.03
C GLY A 26 -14.99 -12.06 8.55
N TYR A 27 -14.82 -11.01 7.75
CA TYR A 27 -14.83 -11.11 6.28
C TYR A 27 -13.46 -11.01 5.64
N VAL A 28 -12.46 -10.45 6.34
CA VAL A 28 -11.19 -10.02 5.73
C VAL A 28 -10.01 -10.77 6.32
N GLN A 29 -9.14 -11.27 5.46
CA GLN A 29 -7.85 -11.84 5.84
C GLN A 29 -6.72 -11.19 5.05
N ILE A 30 -5.52 -11.16 5.64
CA ILE A 30 -4.28 -10.80 4.95
C ILE A 30 -3.53 -12.10 4.68
N GLY A 31 -3.10 -12.28 3.43
CA GLY A 31 -2.30 -13.44 3.04
C GLY A 31 -2.41 -13.78 1.57
N GLY A 32 -1.62 -14.75 1.16
CA GLY A 32 -1.68 -15.30 -0.19
C GLY A 32 -3.00 -16.04 -0.43
N ILE A 33 -3.34 -16.19 -1.71
CA ILE A 33 -4.50 -16.97 -2.13
C ILE A 33 -4.14 -18.46 -1.96
N PRO A 34 -4.98 -19.25 -1.29
CA PRO A 34 -4.67 -20.66 -1.09
C PRO A 34 -4.62 -21.41 -2.42
N VAL A 35 -3.50 -22.08 -2.66
CA VAL A 35 -3.29 -22.91 -3.85
C VAL A 35 -3.63 -24.36 -3.50
N GLY A 36 -4.50 -25.00 -4.27
CA GLY A 36 -4.78 -26.43 -4.15
C GLY A 36 -5.60 -26.87 -2.92
N SER A 37 -6.19 -25.95 -2.16
CA SER A 37 -7.12 -26.33 -1.10
C SER A 37 -8.54 -26.46 -1.66
N ASP A 38 -9.19 -27.61 -1.38
CA ASP A 38 -10.61 -27.83 -1.74
C ASP A 38 -11.56 -26.94 -0.92
N ASN A 39 -11.06 -26.35 0.17
CA ASN A 39 -11.84 -25.49 1.05
C ASN A 39 -11.39 -24.03 0.92
N ALA A 40 -12.16 -23.24 0.20
CA ALA A 40 -12.00 -21.79 0.19
C ALA A 40 -12.31 -21.24 1.61
N PRO A 41 -11.54 -20.23 2.08
CA PRO A 41 -11.76 -19.67 3.41
C PRO A 41 -13.08 -18.87 3.54
N ASN A 42 -13.78 -18.64 2.44
CA ASN A 42 -14.99 -17.81 2.35
C ASN A 42 -14.77 -16.41 2.92
N LYS A 43 -13.67 -15.80 2.51
CA LYS A 43 -13.23 -14.47 2.95
C LYS A 43 -12.68 -13.63 1.78
N LEU A 44 -12.69 -12.33 1.98
CA LEU A 44 -11.90 -11.40 1.19
C LEU A 44 -10.43 -11.53 1.59
N SER A 45 -9.57 -11.86 0.65
CA SER A 45 -8.12 -11.96 0.87
C SER A 45 -7.42 -10.72 0.33
N LEU A 46 -6.59 -10.07 1.17
CA LEU A 46 -5.72 -8.97 0.81
C LEU A 46 -4.30 -9.51 0.62
N SER A 47 -3.79 -9.44 -0.61
CA SER A 47 -2.45 -9.92 -0.96
C SER A 47 -1.65 -8.83 -1.63
N VAL A 48 -0.40 -8.61 -1.19
CA VAL A 48 0.54 -7.77 -1.95
C VAL A 48 1.03 -8.58 -3.13
N VAL A 49 0.84 -8.06 -4.33
CA VAL A 49 1.22 -8.75 -5.58
C VAL A 49 2.40 -8.09 -6.29
N ASN A 50 2.66 -6.80 -6.00
CA ASN A 50 3.78 -6.09 -6.58
C ASN A 50 4.24 -4.93 -5.69
N LEU A 51 5.54 -4.60 -5.79
CA LEU A 51 6.15 -3.39 -5.24
C LEU A 51 6.97 -2.75 -6.36
N GLU A 52 6.60 -1.56 -6.77
CA GLU A 52 7.20 -0.85 -7.88
C GLU A 52 7.80 0.47 -7.39
N ARG A 53 9.01 0.80 -7.86
CA ARG A 53 9.63 2.08 -7.52
C ARG A 53 8.95 3.22 -8.29
N GLU A 54 8.53 4.26 -7.55
CA GLU A 54 8.05 5.50 -8.14
C GLU A 54 9.23 6.31 -8.69
N THR A 55 9.24 6.54 -9.99
CA THR A 55 10.34 7.23 -10.68
C THR A 55 10.02 8.67 -11.04
N ALA A 56 8.75 9.08 -10.94
CA ALA A 56 8.32 10.44 -11.28
C ALA A 56 8.78 11.50 -10.26
N MET A 57 9.01 11.09 -9.01
CA MET A 57 9.64 11.94 -8.01
C MET A 57 11.14 11.87 -8.21
N GLY A 58 11.72 12.90 -8.82
CA GLY A 58 13.15 13.00 -9.03
C GLY A 58 13.97 12.73 -7.75
N ILE A 59 15.27 12.46 -7.90
CA ILE A 59 16.18 12.27 -6.77
C ILE A 59 16.15 13.56 -5.94
N GLY A 60 15.44 13.52 -4.81
CA GLY A 60 15.38 14.65 -3.88
C GLY A 60 16.77 15.05 -3.40
N SER A 61 16.95 16.29 -3.02
CA SER A 61 18.21 16.82 -2.50
C SER A 61 18.71 15.94 -1.35
N ALA A 62 19.94 15.44 -1.49
CA ALA A 62 20.62 14.64 -0.48
C ALA A 62 20.95 15.43 0.80
N TYR A 63 20.86 16.77 0.74
CA TYR A 63 21.22 17.66 1.83
C TYR A 63 19.99 18.15 2.57
N ARG A 64 19.88 17.84 3.88
CA ARG A 64 18.87 18.41 4.78
C ARG A 64 19.60 19.10 5.95
N MET A 65 19.04 20.24 6.39
CA MET A 65 19.53 20.92 7.59
C MET A 65 19.05 20.14 8.83
N ASP A 66 19.97 19.69 9.67
CA ASP A 66 19.64 19.04 10.92
C ASP A 66 19.31 20.08 12.01
N LYS A 67 18.77 19.61 13.15
CA LYS A 67 18.45 20.45 14.34
C LYS A 67 19.65 21.22 14.87
N SER A 68 20.87 20.78 14.58
CA SER A 68 22.14 21.45 14.89
C SER A 68 22.57 22.54 13.91
N GLN A 69 21.75 22.88 12.90
CA GLN A 69 22.08 23.81 11.79
C GLN A 69 23.27 23.34 10.92
N GLU A 70 23.59 22.06 10.94
CA GLU A 70 24.57 21.46 10.05
C GLU A 70 23.87 20.84 8.84
N PHE A 71 24.51 20.94 7.66
CA PHE A 71 24.02 20.25 6.47
C PHE A 71 24.43 18.78 6.56
N VAL A 72 23.45 17.90 6.66
CA VAL A 72 23.63 16.45 6.71
C VAL A 72 23.21 15.85 5.37
N GLU A 73 24.14 15.15 4.75
CA GLU A 73 23.85 14.37 3.55
C GLU A 73 23.23 13.04 3.98
N ARG A 74 21.95 12.81 3.59
CA ARG A 74 21.26 11.55 3.82
C ARG A 74 21.05 10.84 2.49
N LEU A 75 20.93 9.51 2.55
CA LEU A 75 20.51 8.75 1.40
C LEU A 75 19.13 9.22 0.94
N PRO A 76 18.91 9.41 -0.39
CA PRO A 76 17.61 9.79 -0.90
C PRO A 76 16.58 8.73 -0.55
N ALA A 77 15.38 9.17 -0.12
CA ALA A 77 14.28 8.29 0.18
C ALA A 77 13.85 7.50 -1.08
N TRP A 78 13.48 6.25 -0.88
CA TRP A 78 12.83 5.46 -1.93
C TRP A 78 11.33 5.58 -1.78
N TYR A 79 10.68 5.96 -2.87
CA TYR A 79 9.23 5.97 -2.95
C TYR A 79 8.77 4.73 -3.73
N LEU A 80 7.92 3.94 -3.12
CA LEU A 80 7.37 2.73 -3.72
C LEU A 80 5.86 2.85 -3.87
N ASN A 81 5.34 2.24 -4.92
CA ASN A 81 3.93 1.96 -5.07
C ASN A 81 3.71 0.47 -4.74
N MET A 82 2.67 0.17 -3.98
CA MET A 82 2.32 -1.18 -3.57
C MET A 82 0.99 -1.60 -4.20
N ASP A 83 1.02 -2.65 -5.00
CA ASP A 83 -0.18 -3.22 -5.59
C ASP A 83 -0.76 -4.29 -4.66
N VAL A 84 -2.00 -4.07 -4.22
CA VAL A 84 -2.75 -4.94 -3.32
C VAL A 84 -3.93 -5.53 -4.08
N LEU A 85 -4.01 -6.85 -4.12
CA LEU A 85 -5.11 -7.60 -4.68
C LEU A 85 -6.16 -7.87 -3.60
N PHE A 86 -7.39 -7.48 -3.86
CA PHE A 86 -8.58 -7.78 -3.06
C PHE A 86 -9.34 -8.89 -3.77
N ALA A 87 -9.14 -10.14 -3.35
CA ALA A 87 -9.73 -11.31 -3.96
C ALA A 87 -10.84 -11.89 -3.09
N SER A 88 -12.01 -12.11 -3.68
CA SER A 88 -13.15 -12.75 -3.03
C SER A 88 -13.00 -14.27 -3.11
N VAL A 89 -12.34 -14.86 -2.10
CA VAL A 89 -12.00 -16.29 -2.06
C VAL A 89 -13.12 -17.06 -1.38
N PHE A 90 -14.18 -17.33 -2.13
CA PHE A 90 -15.35 -18.07 -1.68
C PHE A 90 -15.49 -19.39 -2.46
N ASP A 91 -16.10 -20.40 -1.82
CA ASP A 91 -16.41 -21.64 -2.50
C ASP A 91 -17.57 -21.45 -3.51
N GLU A 92 -17.79 -22.44 -4.37
CA GLU A 92 -18.80 -22.37 -5.43
C GLU A 92 -20.22 -22.17 -4.90
N LYS A 93 -20.53 -22.73 -3.72
CA LYS A 93 -21.86 -22.64 -3.12
C LYS A 93 -22.14 -21.25 -2.56
N ARG A 94 -21.09 -20.54 -2.18
CA ARG A 94 -21.16 -19.16 -1.63
C ARG A 94 -20.66 -18.11 -2.62
N TYR A 95 -20.54 -18.44 -3.90
CA TYR A 95 -20.01 -17.54 -4.91
C TYR A 95 -20.77 -16.21 -4.99
N VAL A 96 -22.08 -16.23 -4.94
CA VAL A 96 -22.94 -15.02 -5.01
C VAL A 96 -22.67 -14.12 -3.79
N GLU A 97 -22.54 -14.70 -2.61
CA GLU A 97 -22.18 -13.96 -1.39
C GLU A 97 -20.79 -13.31 -1.54
N GLY A 98 -19.84 -14.02 -2.15
CA GLY A 98 -18.53 -13.47 -2.46
C GLY A 98 -18.59 -12.26 -3.40
N LEU A 99 -19.49 -12.25 -4.38
CA LEU A 99 -19.73 -11.10 -5.25
C LEU A 99 -20.35 -9.91 -4.51
N ASP A 100 -21.27 -10.18 -3.57
CA ASP A 100 -21.85 -9.13 -2.72
C ASP A 100 -20.78 -8.47 -1.84
N VAL A 101 -19.91 -9.29 -1.22
CA VAL A 101 -18.76 -8.78 -0.45
C VAL A 101 -17.85 -7.92 -1.34
N LEU A 102 -17.46 -8.42 -2.51
CA LEU A 102 -16.60 -7.67 -3.43
C LEU A 102 -17.23 -6.35 -3.89
N SER A 103 -18.54 -6.34 -4.14
CA SER A 103 -19.28 -5.12 -4.49
C SER A 103 -19.17 -4.07 -3.36
N LYS A 104 -19.28 -4.49 -2.11
CA LYS A 104 -19.11 -3.59 -0.95
C LYS A 104 -17.68 -3.09 -0.79
N VAL A 105 -16.69 -3.91 -1.11
CA VAL A 105 -15.29 -3.50 -1.16
C VAL A 105 -15.07 -2.39 -2.19
N ILE A 106 -15.67 -2.51 -3.38
CA ILE A 106 -15.59 -1.46 -4.42
C ILE A 106 -16.20 -0.15 -3.93
N TYR A 107 -17.37 -0.20 -3.27
CA TYR A 107 -17.97 1.00 -2.66
C TYR A 107 -17.08 1.60 -1.58
N PHE A 108 -16.49 0.76 -0.72
CA PHE A 108 -15.55 1.20 0.30
C PHE A 108 -14.34 1.92 -0.31
N LEU A 109 -13.70 1.33 -1.33
CA LEU A 109 -12.54 1.90 -2.01
C LEU A 109 -12.87 3.22 -2.72
N GLN A 110 -14.06 3.35 -3.28
CA GLN A 110 -14.55 4.61 -3.87
C GLN A 110 -14.75 5.69 -2.81
N GLN A 111 -15.29 5.32 -1.66
CA GLN A 111 -15.59 6.26 -0.58
C GLN A 111 -14.33 6.67 0.19
N TYR A 112 -13.38 5.77 0.34
CA TYR A 112 -12.16 5.95 1.14
C TYR A 112 -10.91 5.78 0.26
N SER A 113 -10.73 6.72 -0.69
CA SER A 113 -9.55 6.74 -1.57
C SER A 113 -8.26 7.18 -0.88
N VAL A 114 -8.35 7.67 0.36
CA VAL A 114 -7.22 8.03 1.20
C VAL A 114 -7.23 7.15 2.46
N LEU A 115 -6.11 6.50 2.72
CA LEU A 115 -5.87 5.70 3.91
C LEU A 115 -5.06 6.51 4.90
N ASP A 116 -5.67 6.81 6.05
CA ASP A 116 -5.00 7.48 7.16
C ASP A 116 -4.46 6.42 8.13
N LEU A 117 -3.16 6.47 8.40
CA LEU A 117 -2.51 5.64 9.40
C LEU A 117 -2.54 6.30 10.79
N PRO A 118 -2.38 5.51 11.87
CA PRO A 118 -2.37 6.02 13.23
C PRO A 118 -1.27 7.05 13.53
N ASP A 119 -0.16 7.00 12.78
CA ASP A 119 0.96 7.95 12.89
C ASP A 119 0.71 9.29 12.17
N GLY A 120 -0.47 9.46 11.56
CA GLY A 120 -0.84 10.64 10.78
C GLY A 120 -0.35 10.61 9.32
N THR A 121 0.26 9.54 8.88
CA THR A 121 0.64 9.37 7.47
C THR A 121 -0.58 9.06 6.60
N HIS A 122 -0.62 9.61 5.40
CA HIS A 122 -1.73 9.44 4.45
C HIS A 122 -1.23 8.77 3.18
N TYR A 123 -1.94 7.76 2.71
CA TYR A 123 -1.67 7.08 1.44
C TYR A 123 -2.88 7.13 0.52
N THR A 124 -2.65 7.40 -0.74
CA THR A 124 -3.71 7.34 -1.76
C THR A 124 -3.87 5.90 -2.25
N ILE A 125 -5.12 5.46 -2.37
CA ILE A 125 -5.48 4.16 -2.92
C ILE A 125 -6.22 4.40 -4.25
N GLU A 126 -5.71 3.80 -5.31
CA GLU A 126 -6.29 3.90 -6.66
C GLU A 126 -6.60 2.50 -7.19
N MET A 127 -7.75 2.34 -7.85
CA MET A 127 -8.07 1.08 -8.53
C MET A 127 -7.27 0.99 -9.83
N VAL A 128 -6.62 -0.16 -10.05
CA VAL A 128 -5.85 -0.48 -11.26
C VAL A 128 -6.69 -1.37 -12.16
N THR A 129 -6.88 -0.93 -13.42
CA THR A 129 -7.58 -1.74 -14.42
C THR A 129 -6.59 -2.68 -15.10
N LEU A 130 -6.86 -3.98 -15.02
CA LEU A 130 -6.09 -5.01 -15.72
C LEU A 130 -6.81 -5.40 -17.03
N ASN A 131 -6.04 -5.57 -18.09
CA ASN A 131 -6.55 -6.24 -19.29
C ASN A 131 -6.60 -7.76 -19.08
N MET A 132 -7.24 -8.50 -20.00
CA MET A 132 -7.41 -9.95 -19.87
C MET A 132 -6.07 -10.71 -19.81
N GLN A 133 -5.03 -10.25 -20.50
CA GLN A 133 -3.71 -10.87 -20.48
C GLN A 133 -3.03 -10.69 -19.09
N GLU A 134 -3.06 -9.48 -18.56
CA GLU A 134 -2.54 -9.16 -17.23
C GLU A 134 -3.27 -9.93 -16.15
N LEU A 135 -4.60 -10.00 -16.24
CA LEU A 135 -5.43 -10.78 -15.33
C LEU A 135 -5.07 -12.27 -15.37
N THR A 136 -4.90 -12.83 -16.58
CA THR A 136 -4.50 -14.22 -16.76
C THR A 136 -3.12 -14.48 -16.16
N ASN A 137 -2.16 -13.59 -16.39
CA ASN A 137 -0.81 -13.71 -15.84
C ASN A 137 -0.83 -13.67 -14.31
N LEU A 138 -1.58 -12.72 -13.72
CA LEU A 138 -1.74 -12.60 -12.27
C LEU A 138 -2.26 -13.90 -11.64
N TRP A 139 -3.32 -14.46 -12.22
CA TRP A 139 -3.93 -15.68 -11.68
C TRP A 139 -3.10 -16.93 -11.96
N SER A 140 -2.33 -16.97 -13.04
CA SER A 140 -1.36 -18.04 -13.32
C SER A 140 -0.26 -18.10 -12.25
N MET A 141 0.25 -16.94 -11.82
CA MET A 141 1.22 -16.85 -10.72
C MET A 141 0.61 -17.22 -9.36
N SER A 142 -0.70 -17.01 -9.20
CA SER A 142 -1.44 -17.30 -7.96
C SER A 142 -1.97 -18.73 -7.89
N GLY A 143 -1.44 -19.65 -8.71
CA GLY A 143 -1.84 -21.08 -8.70
C GLY A 143 -2.93 -21.45 -9.71
N GLY A 144 -3.27 -20.57 -10.63
CA GLY A 144 -4.14 -20.84 -11.78
C GLY A 144 -5.65 -20.87 -11.50
N ARG A 145 -6.09 -20.76 -10.23
CA ARG A 145 -7.50 -20.66 -9.89
C ARG A 145 -7.95 -19.20 -9.83
N TYR A 146 -8.90 -18.84 -10.66
CA TYR A 146 -9.46 -17.50 -10.70
C TYR A 146 -10.48 -17.27 -9.58
N TYR A 147 -10.39 -16.10 -8.93
CA TYR A 147 -11.41 -15.56 -8.05
C TYR A 147 -11.77 -14.13 -8.47
N PRO A 148 -13.05 -13.71 -8.35
CA PRO A 148 -13.42 -12.32 -8.57
C PRO A 148 -12.59 -11.39 -7.68
N SER A 149 -12.00 -10.37 -8.29
CA SER A 149 -11.04 -9.52 -7.58
C SER A 149 -10.93 -8.12 -8.17
N VAL A 150 -10.43 -7.20 -7.35
CA VAL A 150 -9.98 -5.87 -7.78
C VAL A 150 -8.54 -5.67 -7.35
N LEU A 151 -7.76 -5.00 -8.20
CA LEU A 151 -6.40 -4.60 -7.89
C LEU A 151 -6.38 -3.12 -7.55
N CYS A 152 -5.73 -2.77 -6.45
CA CYS A 152 -5.53 -1.39 -6.06
C CYS A 152 -4.05 -1.09 -5.85
N ARG A 153 -3.66 0.14 -6.16
CA ARG A 153 -2.33 0.68 -5.93
C ARG A 153 -2.35 1.63 -4.75
N VAL A 154 -1.57 1.32 -3.73
CA VAL A 154 -1.25 2.25 -2.64
C VAL A 154 0.00 2.99 -3.04
N ARG A 155 -0.08 4.33 -3.13
CA ARG A 155 0.98 5.16 -3.71
C ARG A 155 1.86 5.79 -2.66
N MET A 156 3.12 6.00 -3.06
CA MET A 156 4.08 6.89 -2.39
C MET A 156 4.52 6.43 -1.00
N LEU A 157 4.73 5.11 -0.82
CA LEU A 157 5.35 4.59 0.40
C LEU A 157 6.80 5.09 0.49
N ALA A 158 7.08 5.96 1.45
CA ALA A 158 8.41 6.53 1.64
C ALA A 158 9.27 5.63 2.53
N PHE A 159 10.38 5.15 2.00
CA PHE A 159 11.41 4.41 2.74
C PHE A 159 12.62 5.32 2.93
N GLU A 160 12.73 5.93 4.11
CA GLU A 160 13.85 6.78 4.48
C GLU A 160 14.90 5.98 5.26
N SER A 161 16.17 6.24 4.97
CA SER A 161 17.28 5.68 5.74
C SER A 161 17.81 6.75 6.70
N ASP A 162 17.99 6.37 7.96
CA ASP A 162 18.61 7.22 8.98
C ASP A 162 20.15 7.30 8.85
N VAL A 163 20.72 6.64 7.83
CA VAL A 163 22.18 6.62 7.61
C VAL A 163 22.63 7.97 7.10
N ILE A 164 23.46 8.65 7.90
CA ILE A 164 24.14 9.88 7.55
C ILE A 164 25.40 9.50 6.75
N GLN A 165 25.49 9.96 5.49
CA GLN A 165 26.66 9.70 4.63
C GLN A 165 27.80 10.68 4.90
N SER A 166 27.49 11.95 5.09
CA SER A 166 28.48 12.98 5.40
C SER A 166 27.85 14.15 6.16
N THR A 167 28.68 14.85 6.94
CA THR A 167 28.29 16.11 7.59
C THR A 167 29.15 17.23 7.01
N ALA A 168 28.50 18.24 6.39
CA ALA A 168 29.17 19.44 5.92
C ALA A 168 28.90 20.59 6.89
N ARG A 169 29.93 21.18 7.47
CA ARG A 169 29.79 22.40 8.26
C ARG A 169 29.57 23.60 7.32
N SER A 170 28.63 24.46 7.70
CA SER A 170 28.45 25.72 7.00
C SER A 170 29.73 26.57 7.13
N VAL A 171 30.36 26.88 6.01
CA VAL A 171 31.49 27.83 6.01
C VAL A 171 30.90 29.23 6.13
N LYS A 172 31.08 29.84 7.31
CA LYS A 172 30.85 31.29 7.45
C LYS A 172 31.90 32.04 6.62
N VAL A 173 31.48 32.71 5.56
CA VAL A 173 32.34 33.63 4.84
C VAL A 173 32.66 34.76 5.81
N PRO A 174 33.95 35.04 6.15
CA PRO A 174 34.29 36.18 6.97
C PRO A 174 33.86 37.45 6.23
N GLY A 175 33.10 38.31 6.92
CA GLY A 175 32.66 39.58 6.37
C GLY A 175 33.88 40.40 5.96
N VAL A 176 33.90 40.88 4.72
CA VAL A 176 34.87 41.91 4.27
C VAL A 176 34.42 43.19 4.92
N GLU A 177 35.14 43.65 5.96
CA GLU A 177 35.03 45.01 6.46
C GLU A 177 35.58 45.95 5.39
N MET A 178 34.70 46.67 4.68
CA MET A 178 35.09 47.81 3.88
C MET A 178 35.30 48.97 4.84
N ASN A 179 36.57 49.28 5.19
CA ASN A 179 36.94 50.53 5.80
C ASN A 179 36.77 51.66 4.78
N SER A 180 35.94 52.62 5.18
CA SER A 180 35.81 53.95 4.51
C SER A 180 36.95 54.85 4.92
#